data_05cad710c61a0d1f11aa392d344c8577
#
_entry.id   05cad710c61a0d1f11aa392d344c8577
#
_cell.length_a   1.000
_cell.length_b   1.000
_cell.length_c   1.000
_cell.angle_alpha   90.00
_cell.angle_beta   90.00
_cell.angle_gamma   90.00
#
_symmetry.space_group_name_H-M   'P 1'
#
loop_
_entity.id
_entity.type
_entity.pdbx_description
1 polymer ?
#
loop_
_entity_poly.entity_id
_entity_poly.type
_entity_poly.pdbx_seq_one_letter_code
_entity_poly.pdbx_strand_id
1 'polypeptide(L)'
;LIVGLAPGKHGAGRTGRPFTGDFAGEILYKALYESGLSNIKKSISKSDELKLKKVRISNAVRCAPPQNKPTNNEIINCRPFLIEEIRMMTKLKYILALGSLAHKQILQCIGEKQASYKFQHNIKHKFPNLKWELVNSYHTSRYNINTKRLTYEMFLEVVKELNH
;
A
#
# COMPACT_ATOMS: atom_id res chain seq x y z
N LEU A 1 -1.74 -4.55 -6.83
CA LEU A 1 -0.68 -3.68 -6.30
C LEU A 1 -1.11 -3.12 -4.95
N ILE A 2 -0.25 -3.16 -3.93
CA ILE A 2 -0.46 -2.49 -2.63
C ILE A 2 0.45 -1.27 -2.58
N VAL A 3 -0.10 -0.11 -2.24
CA VAL A 3 0.64 1.16 -2.24
C VAL A 3 0.54 1.83 -0.87
N GLY A 4 1.69 2.04 -0.23
CA GLY A 4 1.86 2.93 0.91
C GLY A 4 2.29 4.33 0.49
N LEU A 5 2.49 5.23 1.45
CA LEU A 5 2.94 6.58 1.15
C LEU A 5 4.46 6.64 0.92
N ALA A 6 5.25 6.21 1.90
CA ALA A 6 6.70 6.33 1.90
C ALA A 6 7.35 5.29 2.81
N PRO A 7 8.64 4.95 2.59
CA PRO A 7 9.39 4.08 3.48
C PRO A 7 9.54 4.69 4.88
N GLY A 8 9.26 3.92 5.92
CA GLY A 8 9.58 4.30 7.29
C GLY A 8 11.08 4.14 7.59
N LYS A 9 11.67 5.07 8.35
CA LYS A 9 13.11 5.08 8.68
C LYS A 9 13.60 3.75 9.27
N HIS A 10 12.86 3.18 10.21
CA HIS A 10 13.24 1.95 10.91
C HIS A 10 12.72 0.65 10.26
N GLY A 11 11.82 0.77 9.27
CA GLY A 11 11.29 -0.32 8.48
C GLY A 11 11.94 -0.42 7.10
N ALA A 12 11.21 -0.03 6.08
CA ALA A 12 11.64 -0.10 4.68
C ALA A 12 12.92 0.72 4.38
N GLY A 13 13.10 1.86 5.05
CA GLY A 13 14.32 2.68 4.93
C GLY A 13 15.58 1.95 5.37
N ARG A 14 15.48 1.09 6.40
CA ARG A 14 16.59 0.27 6.91
C ARG A 14 16.77 -1.03 6.12
N THR A 15 15.68 -1.68 5.75
CA THR A 15 15.73 -3.03 5.15
C THR A 15 15.80 -3.03 3.63
N GLY A 16 15.43 -1.92 2.98
CA GLY A 16 15.35 -1.82 1.52
C GLY A 16 14.16 -2.56 0.90
N ARG A 17 13.22 -3.07 1.71
CA ARG A 17 11.99 -3.73 1.26
C ARG A 17 10.77 -3.02 1.86
N PRO A 18 9.74 -2.65 1.06
CA PRO A 18 8.53 -2.02 1.58
C PRO A 18 7.89 -2.81 2.73
N PHE A 19 7.45 -2.10 3.76
CA PHE A 19 6.77 -2.68 4.92
C PHE A 19 7.54 -3.81 5.63
N THR A 20 8.87 -3.81 5.60
CA THR A 20 9.69 -4.86 6.20
C THR A 20 10.44 -4.33 7.41
N GLY A 21 10.28 -5.01 8.56
CA GLY A 21 10.98 -4.68 9.80
C GLY A 21 10.29 -3.60 10.65
N ASP A 22 9.02 -3.30 10.40
CA ASP A 22 8.22 -2.39 11.22
C ASP A 22 6.83 -2.97 11.56
N PHE A 23 6.14 -2.32 12.48
CA PHE A 23 4.82 -2.76 12.95
C PHE A 23 3.77 -2.81 11.84
N ALA A 24 3.77 -1.82 10.94
CA ALA A 24 2.79 -1.77 9.85
C ALA A 24 2.96 -2.97 8.92
N GLY A 25 4.22 -3.38 8.68
CA GLY A 25 4.55 -4.57 7.92
C GLY A 25 4.14 -5.88 8.62
N GLU A 26 4.24 -5.95 9.95
CA GLU A 26 3.77 -7.15 10.68
C GLU A 26 2.28 -7.41 10.42
N ILE A 27 1.45 -6.37 10.46
CA ILE A 27 0.01 -6.48 10.16
C ILE A 27 -0.22 -6.85 8.70
N LEU A 28 0.47 -6.17 7.77
CA LEU A 28 0.34 -6.41 6.33
C LEU A 28 0.72 -7.84 5.95
N TYR A 29 1.92 -8.28 6.30
CA TYR A 29 2.41 -9.61 5.90
C TYR A 29 1.63 -10.74 6.57
N LYS A 30 1.16 -10.55 7.81
CA LYS A 30 0.26 -11.50 8.46
C LYS A 30 -1.03 -11.68 7.65
N ALA A 31 -1.68 -10.59 7.23
CA ALA A 31 -2.90 -10.65 6.42
C ALA A 31 -2.65 -11.28 5.04
N LEU A 32 -1.53 -10.96 4.38
CA LEU A 32 -1.15 -11.57 3.11
C LEU A 32 -0.93 -13.08 3.24
N TYR A 33 -0.27 -13.52 4.32
CA TYR A 33 -0.07 -14.96 4.59
C TYR A 33 -1.40 -15.68 4.80
N GLU A 34 -2.27 -15.15 5.65
CA GLU A 34 -3.60 -15.76 5.93
C GLU A 34 -4.54 -15.73 4.71
N SER A 35 -4.25 -14.86 3.74
CA SER A 35 -4.96 -14.81 2.45
C SER A 35 -4.28 -15.63 1.35
N GLY A 36 -3.20 -16.38 1.64
CA GLY A 36 -2.48 -17.19 0.65
C GLY A 36 -1.63 -16.38 -0.35
N LEU A 37 -1.41 -15.08 -0.09
CA LEU A 37 -0.66 -14.15 -0.95
C LEU A 37 0.83 -14.04 -0.58
N SER A 38 1.26 -14.63 0.52
CA SER A 38 2.68 -14.78 0.88
C SER A 38 2.97 -16.17 1.45
N ASN A 39 4.24 -16.59 1.37
CA ASN A 39 4.70 -17.88 1.90
C ASN A 39 5.08 -17.84 3.38
N ILE A 40 5.35 -16.65 3.93
CA ILE A 40 5.70 -16.44 5.33
C ILE A 40 4.84 -15.33 5.95
N LYS A 41 4.63 -15.44 7.26
CA LYS A 41 3.73 -14.56 8.01
C LYS A 41 4.37 -13.22 8.41
N LYS A 42 5.68 -13.13 8.39
CA LYS A 42 6.44 -11.97 8.86
C LYS A 42 7.63 -11.70 7.95
N SER A 43 7.82 -10.45 7.54
CA SER A 43 9.01 -10.01 6.83
C SER A 43 9.89 -9.16 7.74
N ILE A 44 11.13 -9.61 7.96
CA ILE A 44 12.08 -9.00 8.89
C ILE A 44 13.31 -8.41 8.21
N SER A 45 13.68 -8.95 7.06
CA SER A 45 14.86 -8.52 6.30
C SER A 45 14.67 -8.73 4.80
N LYS A 46 15.55 -8.17 3.99
CA LYS A 46 15.55 -8.38 2.54
C LYS A 46 15.89 -9.83 2.14
N SER A 47 16.55 -10.58 3.03
CA SER A 47 17.02 -11.95 2.81
C SER A 47 16.17 -13.04 3.49
N ASP A 48 14.96 -12.74 3.94
CA ASP A 48 14.09 -13.65 4.71
C ASP A 48 13.25 -14.62 3.87
N GLU A 49 13.63 -14.90 2.66
CA GLU A 49 12.96 -15.85 1.74
C GLU A 49 11.49 -15.54 1.45
N LEU A 50 11.01 -14.32 1.74
CA LEU A 50 9.65 -13.90 1.41
C LEU A 50 9.37 -14.04 -0.08
N LYS A 51 8.29 -14.73 -0.41
CA LYS A 51 7.72 -14.84 -1.77
C LYS A 51 6.28 -14.38 -1.75
N LEU A 52 6.00 -13.33 -2.50
CA LEU A 52 4.65 -12.84 -2.72
C LEU A 52 4.04 -13.52 -3.96
N LYS A 53 2.75 -13.88 -3.88
CA LYS A 53 1.99 -14.49 -4.96
C LYS A 53 0.92 -13.50 -5.43
N LYS A 54 0.88 -13.20 -6.73
CA LYS A 54 -0.12 -12.32 -7.36
C LYS A 54 -0.19 -10.90 -6.78
N VAL A 55 0.73 -10.51 -5.92
CA VAL A 55 0.75 -9.20 -5.27
C VAL A 55 2.12 -8.55 -5.37
N ARG A 56 2.15 -7.25 -5.51
CA ARG A 56 3.34 -6.40 -5.45
C ARG A 56 3.08 -5.28 -4.44
N ILE A 57 4.10 -4.92 -3.67
CA ILE A 57 4.02 -3.85 -2.66
C ILE A 57 4.96 -2.73 -3.09
N SER A 58 4.47 -1.50 -3.03
CA SER A 58 5.20 -0.30 -3.40
C SER A 58 4.84 0.88 -2.48
N ASN A 59 5.55 1.99 -2.66
CA ASN A 59 5.24 3.27 -2.02
C ASN A 59 5.16 4.37 -3.08
N ALA A 60 4.33 5.39 -2.83
CA ALA A 60 4.24 6.57 -3.67
C ALA A 60 5.54 7.37 -3.69
N VAL A 61 6.24 7.41 -2.55
CA VAL A 61 7.59 7.98 -2.41
C VAL A 61 8.59 6.87 -2.18
N ARG A 62 9.70 6.87 -2.92
CA ARG A 62 10.68 5.76 -2.95
C ARG A 62 11.75 5.87 -1.88
N CYS A 63 12.10 7.09 -1.48
CA CYS A 63 13.11 7.36 -0.45
C CYS A 63 12.46 7.55 0.91
N ALA A 64 13.17 7.20 1.98
CA ALA A 64 12.71 7.46 3.35
C ALA A 64 12.79 8.97 3.63
N PRO A 65 11.66 9.66 3.79
CA PRO A 65 11.66 11.10 4.02
C PRO A 65 12.04 11.41 5.48
N PRO A 66 12.60 12.59 5.77
CA PRO A 66 12.82 13.05 7.13
C PRO A 66 11.52 12.99 7.95
N GLN A 67 11.60 12.49 9.19
CA GLN A 67 10.45 12.35 10.12
C GLN A 67 9.27 11.56 9.54
N ASN A 68 9.50 10.69 8.56
CA ASN A 68 8.48 9.89 7.84
C ASN A 68 7.38 10.74 7.17
N LYS A 69 7.68 12.01 6.84
CA LYS A 69 6.76 12.94 6.18
C LYS A 69 7.39 13.45 4.89
N PRO A 70 6.98 12.94 3.71
CA PRO A 70 7.49 13.45 2.45
C PRO A 70 7.00 14.88 2.20
N THR A 71 7.86 15.71 1.63
CA THR A 71 7.52 17.02 1.11
C THR A 71 6.75 16.89 -0.21
N ASN A 72 6.06 17.96 -0.61
CA ASN A 72 5.37 17.99 -1.91
C ASN A 72 6.33 17.76 -3.08
N ASN A 73 7.56 18.30 -3.02
CA ASN A 73 8.56 18.10 -4.07
C ASN A 73 9.00 16.64 -4.18
N GLU A 74 9.24 15.97 -3.04
CA GLU A 74 9.58 14.54 -3.03
C GLU A 74 8.46 13.69 -3.64
N ILE A 75 7.21 13.99 -3.30
CA ILE A 75 6.03 13.33 -3.86
C ILE A 75 5.95 13.54 -5.37
N ILE A 76 6.08 14.78 -5.85
CA ILE A 76 6.01 15.11 -7.28
C ILE A 76 7.15 14.41 -8.05
N ASN A 77 8.37 14.45 -7.52
CA ASN A 77 9.53 13.83 -8.16
C ASN A 77 9.44 12.29 -8.19
N CYS A 78 8.77 11.67 -7.23
CA CYS A 78 8.58 10.21 -7.19
C CYS A 78 7.37 9.73 -8.02
N ARG A 79 6.40 10.59 -8.31
CA ARG A 79 5.17 10.21 -9.02
C ARG A 79 5.39 9.53 -10.37
N PRO A 80 6.33 9.94 -11.24
CA PRO A 80 6.59 9.24 -12.50
C PRO A 80 6.90 7.76 -12.34
N PHE A 81 7.60 7.38 -11.25
CA PHE A 81 7.93 5.98 -10.97
C PHE A 81 6.68 5.15 -10.63
N LEU A 82 5.72 5.72 -9.89
CA LEU A 82 4.47 5.02 -9.57
C LEU A 82 3.58 4.91 -10.81
N ILE A 83 3.51 5.96 -11.64
CA ILE A 83 2.78 5.94 -12.91
C ILE A 83 3.31 4.81 -13.80
N GLU A 84 4.62 4.74 -13.98
CA GLU A 84 5.26 3.71 -14.82
C GLU A 84 5.05 2.30 -14.26
N GLU A 85 5.16 2.12 -12.94
CA GLU A 85 4.89 0.86 -12.28
C GLU A 85 3.46 0.37 -12.53
N ILE A 86 2.47 1.24 -12.38
CA ILE A 86 1.06 0.91 -12.66
C ILE A 86 0.88 0.56 -14.15
N ARG A 87 1.48 1.34 -15.06
CA ARG A 87 1.41 1.12 -16.51
C ARG A 87 1.97 -0.22 -16.94
N MET A 88 3.07 -0.65 -16.33
CA MET A 88 3.72 -1.94 -16.65
C MET A 88 2.93 -3.16 -16.15
N MET A 89 2.00 -2.99 -15.23
CA MET A 89 1.22 -4.09 -14.65
C MET A 89 -0.02 -4.42 -15.51
N THR A 90 0.18 -5.06 -16.65
CA THR A 90 -0.88 -5.35 -17.64
C THR A 90 -2.01 -6.24 -17.13
N LYS A 91 -1.78 -7.02 -16.06
CA LYS A 91 -2.77 -7.90 -15.42
C LYS A 91 -3.30 -7.34 -14.09
N LEU A 92 -3.12 -6.03 -13.86
CA LEU A 92 -3.59 -5.37 -12.65
C LEU A 92 -5.11 -5.44 -12.55
N LYS A 93 -5.63 -5.93 -11.41
CA LYS A 93 -7.06 -5.97 -11.10
C LYS A 93 -7.42 -4.95 -10.02
N TYR A 94 -6.55 -4.80 -9.02
CA TYR A 94 -6.78 -3.93 -7.87
C TYR A 94 -5.52 -3.18 -7.49
N ILE A 95 -5.70 -1.92 -7.07
CA ILE A 95 -4.71 -1.19 -6.28
C ILE A 95 -5.28 -1.00 -4.89
N LEU A 96 -4.61 -1.51 -3.88
CA LEU A 96 -4.94 -1.26 -2.47
C LEU A 96 -4.14 -0.08 -1.96
N ALA A 97 -4.81 1.02 -1.67
CA ALA A 97 -4.21 2.19 -1.02
C ALA A 97 -4.22 2.05 0.50
N LEU A 98 -3.06 2.07 1.11
CA LEU A 98 -2.90 2.07 2.57
C LEU A 98 -2.84 3.51 3.10
N GLY A 99 -4.00 4.03 3.48
CA GLY A 99 -4.19 5.38 4.01
C GLY A 99 -4.57 6.43 2.95
N SER A 100 -5.14 7.53 3.43
CA SER A 100 -5.69 8.61 2.59
C SER A 100 -4.63 9.31 1.72
N LEU A 101 -3.39 9.38 2.19
CA LEU A 101 -2.30 10.00 1.41
C LEU A 101 -1.89 9.11 0.24
N ALA A 102 -1.81 7.78 0.42
CA ALA A 102 -1.56 6.86 -0.68
C ALA A 102 -2.70 6.90 -1.71
N HIS A 103 -3.95 6.89 -1.27
CA HIS A 103 -5.13 7.07 -2.11
C HIS A 103 -5.03 8.34 -2.97
N LYS A 104 -4.73 9.49 -2.35
CA LYS A 104 -4.53 10.75 -3.06
C LYS A 104 -3.45 10.64 -4.14
N GLN A 105 -2.31 10.01 -3.84
CA GLN A 105 -1.22 9.87 -4.81
C GLN A 105 -1.62 8.99 -5.99
N ILE A 106 -2.36 7.91 -5.76
CA ILE A 106 -2.86 7.05 -6.85
C ILE A 106 -3.82 7.83 -7.76
N LEU A 107 -4.76 8.60 -7.20
CA LEU A 107 -5.65 9.44 -8.00
C LEU A 107 -4.88 10.47 -8.84
N GLN A 108 -3.85 11.09 -8.26
CA GLN A 108 -3.00 12.03 -9.00
C GLN A 108 -2.19 11.36 -10.13
N CYS A 109 -1.81 10.08 -9.98
CA CYS A 109 -1.14 9.33 -11.04
C CYS A 109 -2.02 9.09 -12.26
N ILE A 110 -3.33 9.03 -12.08
CA ILE A 110 -4.32 8.78 -13.16
C ILE A 110 -5.07 10.05 -13.57
N GLY A 111 -4.69 11.22 -13.04
CA GLY A 111 -5.30 12.50 -13.40
C GLY A 111 -6.68 12.76 -12.79
N GLU A 112 -7.08 11.97 -11.77
CA GLU A 112 -8.38 12.09 -11.13
C GLU A 112 -8.37 13.07 -9.95
N LYS A 113 -9.51 13.73 -9.73
CA LYS A 113 -9.68 14.67 -8.61
C LYS A 113 -10.09 13.95 -7.35
N GLN A 114 -9.38 14.17 -6.24
CA GLN A 114 -9.69 13.56 -4.94
C GLN A 114 -11.12 13.85 -4.46
N ALA A 115 -11.69 15.00 -4.81
CA ALA A 115 -13.07 15.37 -4.44
C ALA A 115 -14.12 14.43 -5.01
N SER A 116 -13.84 13.79 -6.16
CA SER A 116 -14.77 12.86 -6.83
C SER A 116 -14.70 11.45 -6.24
N TYR A 117 -13.64 11.13 -5.51
CA TYR A 117 -13.40 9.78 -4.99
C TYR A 117 -13.03 9.87 -3.50
N LYS A 118 -14.04 9.82 -2.64
CA LYS A 118 -13.84 9.97 -1.18
C LYS A 118 -13.07 8.78 -0.61
N PHE A 119 -12.08 9.08 0.24
CA PHE A 119 -11.38 8.06 1.00
C PHE A 119 -12.25 7.55 2.15
N GLN A 120 -12.49 6.25 2.17
CA GLN A 120 -13.11 5.52 3.28
C GLN A 120 -12.57 4.09 3.28
N HIS A 121 -12.48 3.46 4.45
CA HIS A 121 -12.05 2.07 4.58
C HIS A 121 -12.99 1.12 3.82
N ASN A 122 -12.43 0.15 3.11
CA ASN A 122 -13.10 -0.87 2.30
C ASN A 122 -14.01 -0.33 1.16
N ILE A 123 -13.82 0.93 0.75
CA ILE A 123 -14.48 1.43 -0.46
C ILE A 123 -13.69 1.03 -1.70
N LYS A 124 -14.41 0.64 -2.75
CA LYS A 124 -13.90 0.35 -4.10
C LYS A 124 -14.32 1.45 -5.07
N HIS A 125 -13.38 2.00 -5.81
CA HIS A 125 -13.61 2.99 -6.86
C HIS A 125 -13.31 2.39 -8.22
N LYS A 126 -14.25 2.50 -9.14
CA LYS A 126 -14.11 2.13 -10.55
C LYS A 126 -13.87 3.37 -11.39
N PHE A 127 -13.08 3.23 -12.43
CA PHE A 127 -12.75 4.30 -13.37
C PHE A 127 -13.18 3.87 -14.78
N PRO A 128 -13.87 4.71 -15.55
CA PRO A 128 -14.42 4.31 -16.86
C PRO A 128 -13.37 3.76 -17.84
N ASN A 129 -12.16 4.29 -17.79
CA ASN A 129 -11.09 3.97 -18.74
C ASN A 129 -10.02 3.02 -18.18
N LEU A 130 -10.19 2.49 -16.98
CA LEU A 130 -9.23 1.60 -16.34
C LEU A 130 -9.82 0.21 -16.12
N LYS A 131 -8.99 -0.81 -16.26
CA LYS A 131 -9.37 -2.23 -16.07
C LYS A 131 -9.18 -2.71 -14.62
N TRP A 132 -8.74 -1.83 -13.72
CA TRP A 132 -8.52 -2.13 -12.32
C TRP A 132 -9.32 -1.17 -11.42
N GLU A 133 -9.53 -1.58 -10.20
CA GLU A 133 -10.25 -0.81 -9.18
C GLU A 133 -9.29 -0.32 -8.10
N LEU A 134 -9.54 0.88 -7.56
CA LEU A 134 -8.86 1.38 -6.38
C LEU A 134 -9.65 1.00 -5.13
N VAL A 135 -9.00 0.26 -4.25
CA VAL A 135 -9.56 -0.15 -2.96
C VAL A 135 -8.81 0.57 -1.85
N ASN A 136 -9.52 1.04 -0.86
CA ASN A 136 -8.94 1.79 0.24
C ASN A 136 -8.92 0.98 1.53
N SER A 137 -7.83 1.10 2.28
CA SER A 137 -7.79 0.70 3.68
C SER A 137 -7.21 1.82 4.54
N TYR A 138 -7.67 1.95 5.79
CA TYR A 138 -6.88 2.69 6.77
C TYR A 138 -5.47 2.09 6.84
N HIS A 139 -4.48 2.94 7.11
CA HIS A 139 -3.09 2.51 7.20
C HIS A 139 -2.89 1.57 8.40
N THR A 140 -2.10 0.51 8.23
CA THR A 140 -1.79 -0.50 9.26
C THR A 140 -0.83 0.00 10.34
N SER A 141 -0.79 1.31 10.60
CA SER A 141 0.05 1.93 11.61
C SER A 141 -0.33 1.51 13.04
N ARG A 142 0.65 1.55 13.94
CA ARG A 142 0.43 1.33 15.38
C ARG A 142 -0.67 2.25 15.93
N TYR A 143 -0.72 3.51 15.51
CA TYR A 143 -1.73 4.46 15.93
C TYR A 143 -3.15 3.99 15.57
N ASN A 144 -3.41 3.61 14.32
CA ASN A 144 -4.73 3.16 13.89
C ASN A 144 -5.16 1.85 14.57
N ILE A 145 -4.22 0.93 14.81
CA ILE A 145 -4.51 -0.32 15.51
C ILE A 145 -4.81 -0.06 17.00
N ASN A 146 -3.99 0.74 17.69
CA ASN A 146 -4.18 1.02 19.11
C ASN A 146 -5.45 1.83 19.38
N THR A 147 -5.83 2.74 18.47
CA THR A 147 -7.08 3.52 18.58
C THR A 147 -8.30 2.76 18.10
N LYS A 148 -8.14 1.52 17.65
CA LYS A 148 -9.22 0.69 17.05
C LYS A 148 -9.89 1.32 15.83
N ARG A 149 -9.25 2.32 15.19
CA ARG A 149 -9.69 2.86 13.90
C ARG A 149 -9.60 1.81 12.79
N LEU A 150 -8.59 0.94 12.87
CA LEU A 150 -8.44 -0.27 12.08
C LEU A 150 -8.20 -1.44 13.02
N THR A 151 -9.01 -2.49 12.94
CA THR A 151 -8.66 -3.78 13.56
C THR A 151 -7.97 -4.69 12.56
N TYR A 152 -7.32 -5.73 13.06
CA TYR A 152 -6.71 -6.74 12.20
C TYR A 152 -7.76 -7.43 11.31
N GLU A 153 -8.91 -7.76 11.87
CA GLU A 153 -10.02 -8.42 11.17
C GLU A 153 -10.55 -7.56 10.02
N MET A 154 -10.76 -6.26 10.25
CA MET A 154 -11.15 -5.31 9.20
C MET A 154 -10.14 -5.30 8.04
N PHE A 155 -8.85 -5.30 8.36
CA PHE A 155 -7.80 -5.30 7.34
C PHE A 155 -7.72 -6.62 6.59
N LEU A 156 -7.81 -7.75 7.31
CA LEU A 156 -7.80 -9.09 6.72
C LEU A 156 -8.97 -9.30 5.76
N GLU A 157 -10.16 -8.78 6.08
CA GLU A 157 -11.33 -8.82 5.19
C GLU A 157 -11.04 -8.15 3.86
N VAL A 158 -10.50 -6.92 3.87
CA VAL A 158 -10.11 -6.21 2.64
C VAL A 158 -9.12 -7.03 1.82
N VAL A 159 -8.08 -7.61 2.46
CA VAL A 159 -7.06 -8.38 1.74
C VAL A 159 -7.63 -9.67 1.15
N LYS A 160 -8.52 -10.36 1.86
CA LYS A 160 -9.19 -11.57 1.37
C LYS A 160 -10.07 -11.29 0.15
N GLU A 161 -10.82 -10.20 0.15
CA GLU A 161 -11.66 -9.79 -0.98
C GLU A 161 -10.86 -9.53 -2.27
N LEU A 162 -9.60 -9.10 -2.15
CA LEU A 162 -8.74 -8.82 -3.29
C LEU A 162 -8.08 -10.07 -3.90
N ASN A 163 -8.16 -11.21 -3.24
CA ASN A 163 -7.58 -12.47 -3.74
C ASN A 163 -8.54 -13.26 -4.63
N HIS A 164 -9.77 -12.81 -4.79
CA HIS A 164 -10.75 -13.39 -5.70
C HIS A 164 -10.70 -12.65 -7.04
#